data_9f24b86c584ceccd4eca01b2de1ec088
#
_entry.id   9f24b86c584ceccd4eca01b2de1ec088
#
_cell.length_a   1.000
_cell.length_b   1.000
_cell.length_c   1.000
_cell.angle_alpha   90.00
_cell.angle_beta   90.00
_cell.angle_gamma   90.00
#
_symmetry.space_group_name_H-M   'P 1'
#
loop_
_entity.id
_entity.type
_entity.pdbx_description
1 polymer ?
#
loop_
_entity_poly.entity_id
_entity_poly.type
_entity_poly.pdbx_seq_one_letter_code
_entity_poly.pdbx_strand_id
1 'polypeptide(L)'
;MALAIGAHPDDVEFGCGGTVSKWAVQGCVVHHLVCTDGSKGTWDAHADTAALVVTRQREQRAAAAALGATGQVVFLGWPDGELESGLRQRWEVAYWIRKLRPDIVLGHDPWKRYRLHPDHRHAGLLACEGIVAARDPHFFPEQQLPNHRPNALLLWEADVPDHAEDVGASLDAKLAALEAHASQFESTMKATDDDAMAAFRTRIRTRLAGLGEPHGFAAAEVFKRIADL
;
A
#
# COMPACT_ATOMS: atom_id res chain seq x y z
N MET A 1 3.94 -14.96 4.64
CA MET A 1 4.34 -13.54 4.81
C MET A 1 3.89 -12.73 3.61
N ALA A 2 3.57 -11.44 3.80
CA ALA A 2 3.21 -10.55 2.72
C ALA A 2 3.97 -9.22 2.81
N LEU A 3 4.14 -8.53 1.67
CA LEU A 3 4.73 -7.21 1.56
C LEU A 3 3.79 -6.31 0.76
N ALA A 4 3.25 -5.26 1.39
CA ALA A 4 2.46 -4.24 0.73
C ALA A 4 3.34 -3.03 0.40
N ILE A 5 3.37 -2.63 -0.88
CA ILE A 5 4.20 -1.56 -1.42
C ILE A 5 3.29 -0.39 -1.84
N GLY A 6 3.30 0.69 -1.07
CA GLY A 6 2.60 1.94 -1.37
C GLY A 6 3.54 3.03 -1.87
N ALA A 7 3.02 4.00 -2.59
CA ALA A 7 3.77 5.19 -2.97
C ALA A 7 3.95 6.12 -1.78
N HIS A 8 2.87 6.40 -1.04
CA HIS A 8 2.82 7.34 0.07
C HIS A 8 2.36 6.67 1.36
N PRO A 9 2.63 7.28 2.54
CA PRO A 9 1.95 6.87 3.77
C PRO A 9 0.43 7.06 3.60
N ASP A 10 -0.36 6.00 3.81
CA ASP A 10 -1.81 5.80 3.68
C ASP A 10 -2.26 4.91 2.50
N ASP A 11 -1.47 4.77 1.45
CA ASP A 11 -1.84 4.00 0.25
C ASP A 11 -2.19 2.53 0.54
N VAL A 12 -1.45 1.90 1.45
CA VAL A 12 -1.70 0.50 1.84
C VAL A 12 -3.05 0.37 2.51
N GLU A 13 -3.40 1.31 3.38
CA GLU A 13 -4.67 1.35 4.09
C GLU A 13 -5.83 1.56 3.13
N PHE A 14 -5.69 2.46 2.15
CA PHE A 14 -6.69 2.66 1.10
C PHE A 14 -6.79 1.46 0.17
N GLY A 15 -5.66 0.93 -0.31
CA GLY A 15 -5.59 -0.10 -1.35
C GLY A 15 -5.98 -1.50 -0.86
N CYS A 16 -5.45 -1.92 0.30
CA CYS A 16 -5.58 -3.29 0.78
C CYS A 16 -5.65 -3.45 2.31
N GLY A 17 -6.00 -2.39 3.05
CA GLY A 17 -6.01 -2.43 4.52
C GLY A 17 -6.93 -3.51 5.10
N GLY A 18 -8.09 -3.75 4.51
CA GLY A 18 -8.99 -4.83 4.94
C GLY A 18 -8.37 -6.22 4.74
N THR A 19 -7.71 -6.44 3.62
CA THR A 19 -6.97 -7.67 3.31
C THR A 19 -5.79 -7.87 4.26
N VAL A 20 -5.02 -6.81 4.52
CA VAL A 20 -3.91 -6.84 5.49
C VAL A 20 -4.42 -7.25 6.86
N SER A 21 -5.49 -6.63 7.36
CA SER A 21 -6.06 -6.96 8.67
C SER A 21 -6.60 -8.39 8.72
N LYS A 22 -7.34 -8.82 7.70
CA LYS A 22 -7.80 -10.22 7.58
C LYS A 22 -6.65 -11.21 7.68
N TRP A 23 -5.59 -10.99 6.91
CA TRP A 23 -4.44 -11.89 6.90
C TRP A 23 -3.64 -11.85 8.21
N ALA A 24 -3.54 -10.68 8.84
CA ALA A 24 -2.90 -10.55 10.17
C ALA A 24 -3.62 -11.38 11.23
N VAL A 25 -4.95 -11.36 11.26
CA VAL A 25 -5.78 -12.21 12.16
C VAL A 25 -5.54 -13.70 11.87
N GLN A 26 -5.25 -14.06 10.63
CA GLN A 26 -4.92 -15.44 10.23
C GLN A 26 -3.45 -15.83 10.52
N GLY A 27 -2.68 -14.94 11.16
CA GLY A 27 -1.29 -15.20 11.53
C GLY A 27 -0.26 -14.85 10.44
N CYS A 28 -0.68 -14.18 9.36
CA CYS A 28 0.26 -13.69 8.34
C CYS A 28 1.05 -12.49 8.87
N VAL A 29 2.37 -12.55 8.78
CA VAL A 29 3.22 -11.38 9.00
C VAL A 29 3.16 -10.50 7.75
N VAL A 30 2.62 -9.29 7.88
CA VAL A 30 2.52 -8.32 6.78
C VAL A 30 3.48 -7.17 7.02
N HIS A 31 4.34 -6.91 6.04
CA HIS A 31 5.26 -5.80 6.00
C HIS A 31 4.71 -4.69 5.12
N HIS A 32 5.01 -3.44 5.47
CA HIS A 32 4.70 -2.27 4.65
C HIS A 32 6.01 -1.68 4.11
N LEU A 33 6.04 -1.32 2.83
CA LEU A 33 7.11 -0.56 2.22
C LEU A 33 6.49 0.67 1.55
N VAL A 34 6.87 1.84 2.04
CA VAL A 34 6.41 3.13 1.53
C VAL A 34 7.55 3.76 0.74
N CYS A 35 7.31 4.08 -0.53
CA CYS A 35 8.35 4.54 -1.44
C CYS A 35 8.77 5.99 -1.18
N THR A 36 7.82 6.89 -0.95
CA THR A 36 8.10 8.32 -0.78
C THR A 36 8.01 8.77 0.67
N ASP A 37 8.47 9.98 0.92
CA ASP A 37 8.42 10.63 2.23
C ASP A 37 7.05 11.25 2.55
N GLY A 38 6.18 11.41 1.54
CA GLY A 38 4.86 12.00 1.70
C GLY A 38 4.87 13.50 2.04
N SER A 39 5.97 14.20 1.74
CA SER A 39 6.19 15.61 2.14
C SER A 39 5.21 16.61 1.52
N LYS A 40 4.55 16.24 0.40
CA LYS A 40 3.59 17.11 -0.29
C LYS A 40 2.12 16.84 0.08
N GLY A 41 1.86 16.03 1.12
CA GLY A 41 0.51 15.64 1.57
C GLY A 41 -0.23 16.73 2.36
N THR A 42 -0.12 18.00 1.97
CA THR A 42 -0.82 19.12 2.59
C THR A 42 -1.17 20.21 1.56
N TRP A 43 -2.26 20.93 1.79
CA TRP A 43 -2.63 22.11 0.99
C TRP A 43 -2.12 23.44 1.60
N ASP A 44 -1.54 23.41 2.81
CA ASP A 44 -0.92 24.59 3.42
C ASP A 44 0.45 24.85 2.79
N ALA A 45 0.53 25.91 2.00
CA ALA A 45 1.77 26.34 1.33
C ALA A 45 2.89 26.77 2.30
N HIS A 46 2.56 26.97 3.58
CA HIS A 46 3.51 27.38 4.63
C HIS A 46 3.84 26.26 5.61
N ALA A 47 3.33 25.06 5.37
CA ALA A 47 3.59 23.92 6.24
C ALA A 47 5.08 23.57 6.31
N ASP A 48 5.53 23.18 7.51
CA ASP A 48 6.83 22.54 7.68
C ASP A 48 6.74 21.09 7.14
N THR A 49 7.17 20.92 5.89
CA THR A 49 7.13 19.61 5.22
C THR A 49 8.06 18.59 5.86
N ALA A 50 9.14 19.01 6.51
CA ALA A 50 10.02 18.10 7.24
C ALA A 50 9.34 17.54 8.50
N ALA A 51 8.63 18.39 9.24
CA ALA A 51 7.80 17.96 10.37
C ALA A 51 6.63 17.07 9.91
N LEU A 52 6.04 17.35 8.73
CA LEU A 52 4.99 16.53 8.13
C LEU A 52 5.50 15.13 7.82
N VAL A 53 6.69 14.96 7.24
CA VAL A 53 7.31 13.64 6.98
C VAL A 53 7.39 12.82 8.26
N VAL A 54 7.90 13.39 9.35
CA VAL A 54 8.01 12.70 10.65
C VAL A 54 6.62 12.30 11.16
N THR A 55 5.64 13.19 11.03
CA THR A 55 4.24 12.93 11.44
C THR A 55 3.66 11.77 10.64
N ARG A 56 3.74 11.82 9.31
CA ARG A 56 3.20 10.78 8.43
C ARG A 56 3.86 9.41 8.63
N GLN A 57 5.16 9.38 8.93
CA GLN A 57 5.83 8.13 9.28
C GLN A 57 5.32 7.53 10.60
N ARG A 58 5.02 8.37 11.60
CA ARG A 58 4.42 7.92 12.87
C ARG A 58 3.01 7.40 12.63
N GLU A 59 2.22 8.11 11.85
CA GLU A 59 0.85 7.75 11.49
C GLU A 59 0.81 6.42 10.72
N GLN A 60 1.71 6.21 9.77
CA GLN A 60 1.81 4.94 9.04
C GLN A 60 2.13 3.74 9.96
N ARG A 61 2.99 3.94 10.96
CA ARG A 61 3.23 2.87 11.95
C ARG A 61 2.02 2.61 12.83
N ALA A 62 1.28 3.65 13.21
CA ALA A 62 0.04 3.52 13.97
C ALA A 62 -1.05 2.82 13.13
N ALA A 63 -1.17 3.16 11.85
CA ALA A 63 -2.09 2.51 10.92
C ALA A 63 -1.77 1.03 10.73
N ALA A 64 -0.50 0.66 10.52
CA ALA A 64 -0.07 -0.74 10.45
C ALA A 64 -0.42 -1.52 11.73
N ALA A 65 -0.22 -0.91 12.90
CA ALA A 65 -0.60 -1.51 14.19
C ALA A 65 -2.13 -1.69 14.30
N ALA A 66 -2.93 -0.72 13.85
CA ALA A 66 -4.40 -0.81 13.85
C ALA A 66 -4.90 -1.94 12.94
N LEU A 67 -4.19 -2.27 11.86
CA LEU A 67 -4.47 -3.43 11.00
C LEU A 67 -4.02 -4.76 11.63
N GLY A 68 -3.29 -4.74 12.74
CA GLY A 68 -2.69 -5.94 13.32
C GLY A 68 -1.44 -6.43 12.56
N ALA A 69 -0.90 -5.64 11.66
CA ALA A 69 0.31 -5.98 10.92
C ALA A 69 1.54 -6.01 11.86
N THR A 70 2.19 -7.17 11.96
CA THR A 70 3.32 -7.38 12.87
C THR A 70 4.69 -7.29 12.18
N GLY A 71 4.68 -7.04 10.87
CA GLY A 71 5.87 -6.89 10.06
C GLY A 71 6.55 -5.52 10.22
N GLN A 72 7.59 -5.31 9.45
CA GLN A 72 8.30 -4.03 9.41
C GLN A 72 7.53 -2.99 8.60
N VAL A 73 7.58 -1.73 9.03
CA VAL A 73 7.18 -0.57 8.22
C VAL A 73 8.45 0.13 7.74
N VAL A 74 8.73 -0.03 6.46
CA VAL A 74 9.94 0.46 5.78
C VAL A 74 9.60 1.72 5.00
N PHE A 75 10.44 2.74 5.08
CA PHE A 75 10.34 3.96 4.29
C PHE A 75 11.60 4.09 3.43
N LEU A 76 11.44 4.20 2.11
CA LEU A 76 12.56 4.43 1.20
C LEU A 76 12.97 5.92 1.17
N GLY A 77 12.02 6.82 1.46
CA GLY A 77 12.27 8.25 1.63
C GLY A 77 12.55 9.01 0.34
N TRP A 78 12.06 8.53 -0.80
CA TRP A 78 12.09 9.30 -2.05
C TRP A 78 11.19 10.52 -1.93
N PRO A 79 11.55 11.68 -2.53
CA PRO A 79 10.70 12.86 -2.45
C PRO A 79 9.32 12.59 -3.05
N ASP A 80 8.26 12.99 -2.33
CA ASP A 80 6.88 12.92 -2.79
C ASP A 80 6.71 13.69 -4.11
N GLY A 81 6.03 13.08 -5.09
CA GLY A 81 5.83 13.62 -6.44
C GLY A 81 7.03 13.46 -7.38
N GLU A 82 8.13 12.85 -6.94
CA GLU A 82 9.37 12.69 -7.71
C GLU A 82 9.83 11.22 -7.78
N LEU A 83 8.94 10.28 -7.44
CA LEU A 83 9.27 8.86 -7.54
C LEU A 83 9.43 8.44 -9.00
N GLU A 84 10.51 7.72 -9.28
CA GLU A 84 10.77 7.08 -10.55
C GLU A 84 10.90 5.56 -10.39
N SER A 85 10.63 4.79 -11.44
CA SER A 85 10.93 3.36 -11.51
C SER A 85 12.30 3.11 -12.13
N GLY A 86 13.29 3.87 -11.65
CA GLY A 86 14.67 3.78 -12.13
C GLY A 86 15.44 2.60 -11.53
N LEU A 87 16.71 2.46 -11.97
CA LEU A 87 17.56 1.34 -11.55
C LEU A 87 17.82 1.33 -10.03
N ARG A 88 18.00 2.51 -9.43
CA ARG A 88 18.27 2.64 -8.00
C ARG A 88 17.06 2.26 -7.16
N GLN A 89 15.88 2.77 -7.49
CA GLN A 89 14.65 2.45 -6.80
C GLN A 89 14.31 0.95 -6.92
N ARG A 90 14.50 0.38 -8.11
CA ARG A 90 14.34 -1.06 -8.35
C ARG A 90 15.30 -1.89 -7.50
N TRP A 91 16.55 -1.44 -7.36
CA TRP A 91 17.54 -2.07 -6.49
C TRP A 91 17.04 -2.12 -5.04
N GLU A 92 16.51 -1.02 -4.52
CA GLU A 92 16.00 -0.93 -3.15
C GLU A 92 14.79 -1.85 -2.93
N VAL A 93 13.83 -1.86 -3.85
CA VAL A 93 12.64 -2.73 -3.75
C VAL A 93 13.05 -4.20 -3.85
N ALA A 94 13.94 -4.56 -4.78
CA ALA A 94 14.46 -5.94 -4.90
C ALA A 94 15.21 -6.38 -3.63
N TYR A 95 15.99 -5.48 -3.01
CA TYR A 95 16.65 -5.73 -1.73
C TYR A 95 15.65 -6.10 -0.64
N TRP A 96 14.58 -5.34 -0.48
CA TRP A 96 13.58 -5.60 0.55
C TRP A 96 12.77 -6.87 0.26
N ILE A 97 12.44 -7.18 -0.99
CA ILE A 97 11.80 -8.45 -1.36
C ILE A 97 12.71 -9.63 -1.01
N ARG A 98 14.01 -9.56 -1.31
CA ARG A 98 14.99 -10.61 -0.95
C ARG A 98 15.16 -10.74 0.56
N LYS A 99 15.20 -9.63 1.27
CA LYS A 99 15.42 -9.60 2.72
C LYS A 99 14.21 -10.10 3.51
N LEU A 100 13.01 -9.70 3.12
CA LEU A 100 11.77 -10.04 3.82
C LEU A 100 11.17 -11.36 3.34
N ARG A 101 11.49 -11.81 2.14
CA ARG A 101 11.04 -13.06 1.53
C ARG A 101 9.51 -13.26 1.57
N PRO A 102 8.70 -12.30 1.09
CA PRO A 102 7.26 -12.41 1.13
C PRO A 102 6.74 -13.49 0.17
N ASP A 103 5.72 -14.25 0.58
CA ASP A 103 5.01 -15.16 -0.31
C ASP A 103 4.14 -14.39 -1.30
N ILE A 104 3.57 -13.26 -0.87
CA ILE A 104 2.71 -12.41 -1.67
C ILE A 104 3.20 -10.96 -1.58
N VAL A 105 3.25 -10.29 -2.72
CA VAL A 105 3.44 -8.83 -2.81
C VAL A 105 2.12 -8.19 -3.20
N LEU A 106 1.79 -7.06 -2.56
CA LEU A 106 0.66 -6.22 -2.93
C LEU A 106 1.20 -4.85 -3.37
N GLY A 107 0.55 -4.21 -4.36
CA GLY A 107 0.96 -2.91 -4.86
C GLY A 107 -0.11 -2.23 -5.70
N HIS A 108 0.17 -1.00 -6.12
CA HIS A 108 -0.69 -0.30 -7.08
C HIS A 108 -0.70 -1.01 -8.43
N ASP A 109 -1.84 -0.99 -9.14
CA ASP A 109 -1.85 -1.34 -10.57
C ASP A 109 -1.19 -0.21 -11.38
N PRO A 110 0.01 -0.43 -11.97
CA PRO A 110 0.69 0.61 -12.73
C PRO A 110 0.03 0.90 -14.08
N TRP A 111 -0.77 -0.02 -14.59
CA TRP A 111 -1.46 0.08 -15.89
C TRP A 111 -2.88 0.64 -15.78
N LYS A 112 -3.31 0.99 -14.55
CA LYS A 112 -4.62 1.61 -14.35
C LYS A 112 -4.79 2.80 -15.30
N ARG A 113 -5.85 2.74 -16.13
CA ARG A 113 -6.16 3.79 -17.07
C ARG A 113 -6.45 5.10 -16.36
N TYR A 114 -5.94 6.18 -16.91
CA TYR A 114 -6.13 7.54 -16.38
C TYR A 114 -5.62 7.76 -14.96
N ARG A 115 -4.63 7.00 -14.52
CA ARG A 115 -3.94 7.27 -13.25
C ARG A 115 -3.18 8.59 -13.35
N LEU A 116 -3.62 9.58 -12.57
CA LEU A 116 -3.04 10.92 -12.65
C LEU A 116 -1.76 11.03 -11.81
N HIS A 117 -1.75 10.43 -10.59
CA HIS A 117 -0.58 10.55 -9.72
C HIS A 117 0.58 9.72 -10.25
N PRO A 118 1.73 10.34 -10.60
CA PRO A 118 2.86 9.60 -11.17
C PRO A 118 3.43 8.59 -10.18
N ASP A 119 3.55 8.93 -8.89
CA ASP A 119 4.16 8.06 -7.88
C ASP A 119 3.39 6.74 -7.72
N HIS A 120 2.05 6.74 -7.79
CA HIS A 120 1.28 5.49 -7.74
C HIS A 120 1.61 4.57 -8.91
N ARG A 121 1.84 5.14 -10.11
CA ARG A 121 2.27 4.36 -11.27
C ARG A 121 3.66 3.81 -11.06
N HIS A 122 4.60 4.65 -10.61
CA HIS A 122 5.98 4.25 -10.39
C HIS A 122 6.11 3.24 -9.25
N ALA A 123 5.38 3.38 -8.15
CA ALA A 123 5.33 2.38 -7.07
C ALA A 123 4.82 1.02 -7.57
N GLY A 124 3.77 1.03 -8.41
CA GLY A 124 3.26 -0.18 -9.06
C GLY A 124 4.29 -0.83 -9.99
N LEU A 125 4.98 -0.03 -10.84
CA LEU A 125 6.08 -0.52 -11.69
C LEU A 125 7.22 -1.10 -10.84
N LEU A 126 7.57 -0.43 -9.74
CA LEU A 126 8.61 -0.89 -8.82
C LEU A 126 8.25 -2.21 -8.14
N ALA A 127 6.98 -2.43 -7.80
CA ALA A 127 6.51 -3.71 -7.28
C ALA A 127 6.72 -4.83 -8.33
N CYS A 128 6.32 -4.59 -9.58
CA CYS A 128 6.47 -5.55 -10.67
C CYS A 128 7.94 -5.83 -11.00
N GLU A 129 8.71 -4.79 -11.26
CA GLU A 129 10.11 -4.86 -11.68
C GLU A 129 11.03 -5.30 -10.53
N GLY A 130 10.70 -4.92 -9.30
CA GLY A 130 11.39 -5.36 -8.09
C GLY A 130 11.28 -6.87 -7.88
N ILE A 131 10.10 -7.47 -8.14
CA ILE A 131 9.92 -8.93 -8.12
C ILE A 131 10.81 -9.59 -9.19
N VAL A 132 10.81 -9.09 -10.42
CA VAL A 132 11.67 -9.63 -11.50
C VAL A 132 13.13 -9.59 -11.09
N ALA A 133 13.60 -8.47 -10.55
CA ALA A 133 14.97 -8.32 -10.10
C ALA A 133 15.29 -9.18 -8.87
N ALA A 134 14.34 -9.33 -7.93
CA ALA A 134 14.56 -10.12 -6.72
C ALA A 134 14.68 -11.63 -6.97
N ARG A 135 13.91 -12.16 -7.93
CA ARG A 135 13.89 -13.59 -8.25
C ARG A 135 15.11 -14.06 -9.07
N ASP A 136 15.75 -13.15 -9.81
CA ASP A 136 16.84 -13.47 -10.70
C ASP A 136 18.19 -13.29 -9.99
N PRO A 137 19.05 -14.33 -9.93
CA PRO A 137 20.34 -14.26 -9.22
C PRO A 137 21.36 -13.33 -9.91
N HIS A 138 21.15 -12.97 -11.18
CA HIS A 138 22.04 -12.11 -11.93
C HIS A 138 21.74 -10.61 -11.79
N PHE A 139 20.55 -10.25 -11.25
CA PHE A 139 20.26 -8.88 -10.86
C PHE A 139 20.88 -8.55 -9.51
N PHE A 140 21.61 -7.45 -9.44
CA PHE A 140 22.14 -6.87 -8.19
C PHE A 140 22.91 -7.87 -7.30
N PRO A 141 23.93 -8.57 -7.84
CA PRO A 141 24.70 -9.55 -7.07
C PRO A 141 25.42 -8.93 -5.87
N GLU A 142 25.70 -7.62 -5.91
CA GLU A 142 26.31 -6.86 -4.82
C GLU A 142 25.44 -6.78 -3.55
N GLN A 143 24.15 -7.10 -3.63
CA GLN A 143 23.28 -7.19 -2.45
C GLN A 143 23.68 -8.35 -1.51
N GLN A 144 24.34 -9.38 -2.03
CA GLN A 144 24.76 -10.57 -1.27
C GLN A 144 23.60 -11.25 -0.52
N LEU A 145 22.38 -11.15 -1.03
CA LEU A 145 21.18 -11.78 -0.52
C LEU A 145 20.75 -12.91 -1.48
N PRO A 146 20.26 -14.04 -0.94
CA PRO A 146 19.66 -15.07 -1.77
C PRO A 146 18.50 -14.50 -2.58
N ASN A 147 18.42 -14.87 -3.86
CA ASN A 147 17.26 -14.52 -4.68
C ASN A 147 15.95 -15.08 -4.08
N HIS A 148 14.86 -14.40 -4.34
CA HIS A 148 13.54 -14.75 -3.84
C HIS A 148 12.46 -14.48 -4.88
N ARG A 149 11.58 -15.47 -5.08
CA ARG A 149 10.42 -15.37 -5.97
C ARG A 149 9.16 -15.45 -5.12
N PRO A 150 8.36 -14.39 -4.99
CA PRO A 150 7.02 -14.48 -4.42
C PRO A 150 6.11 -15.39 -5.23
N ASN A 151 5.06 -15.94 -4.61
CA ASN A 151 4.09 -16.81 -5.29
C ASN A 151 3.06 -16.02 -6.10
N ALA A 152 2.75 -14.79 -5.68
CA ALA A 152 1.79 -13.93 -6.37
C ALA A 152 2.04 -12.46 -6.11
N LEU A 153 1.59 -11.64 -7.08
CA LEU A 153 1.44 -10.19 -6.97
C LEU A 153 -0.05 -9.85 -7.08
N LEU A 154 -0.55 -9.07 -6.11
CA LEU A 154 -1.91 -8.54 -6.10
C LEU A 154 -1.85 -7.02 -6.31
N LEU A 155 -2.43 -6.56 -7.42
CA LEU A 155 -2.45 -5.15 -7.78
C LEU A 155 -3.83 -4.55 -7.46
N TRP A 156 -3.87 -3.59 -6.52
CA TRP A 156 -5.10 -2.90 -6.16
C TRP A 156 -5.45 -1.78 -7.12
N GLU A 157 -6.72 -1.38 -7.12
CA GLU A 157 -7.30 -0.39 -8.02
C GLU A 157 -7.20 -0.75 -9.52
N ALA A 158 -7.10 -2.03 -9.84
CA ALA A 158 -7.05 -2.50 -11.22
C ALA A 158 -8.35 -2.19 -12.00
N ASP A 159 -8.21 -1.86 -13.28
CA ASP A 159 -9.38 -1.65 -14.16
C ASP A 159 -10.12 -2.96 -14.45
N VAL A 160 -9.41 -4.09 -14.45
CA VAL A 160 -9.97 -5.44 -14.69
C VAL A 160 -9.48 -6.38 -13.59
N PRO A 161 -10.06 -6.32 -12.38
CA PRO A 161 -9.72 -7.23 -11.30
C PRO A 161 -10.22 -8.64 -11.60
N ASP A 162 -9.48 -9.65 -11.08
CA ASP A 162 -9.81 -11.08 -11.21
C ASP A 162 -9.63 -11.85 -9.89
N HIS A 163 -9.36 -11.13 -8.81
CA HIS A 163 -9.26 -11.67 -7.47
C HIS A 163 -9.97 -10.76 -6.46
N ALA A 164 -10.71 -11.34 -5.53
CA ALA A 164 -11.42 -10.63 -4.50
C ALA A 164 -11.12 -11.24 -3.12
N GLU A 165 -10.88 -10.38 -2.15
CA GLU A 165 -10.76 -10.72 -0.74
C GLU A 165 -11.99 -10.23 0.02
N ASP A 166 -12.72 -11.15 0.67
CA ASP A 166 -13.78 -10.76 1.62
C ASP A 166 -13.14 -10.06 2.82
N VAL A 167 -13.50 -8.80 3.02
CA VAL A 167 -12.98 -7.95 4.10
C VAL A 167 -14.09 -7.46 5.06
N GLY A 168 -15.27 -8.07 5.01
CA GLY A 168 -16.40 -7.67 5.83
C GLY A 168 -16.07 -7.62 7.32
N ALA A 169 -15.38 -8.65 7.83
CA ALA A 169 -14.96 -8.73 9.23
C ALA A 169 -13.79 -7.78 9.58
N SER A 170 -13.05 -7.26 8.60
CA SER A 170 -11.87 -6.41 8.79
C SER A 170 -12.16 -4.94 8.51
N LEU A 171 -13.39 -4.58 8.19
CA LEU A 171 -13.76 -3.24 7.74
C LEU A 171 -13.54 -2.17 8.82
N ASP A 172 -13.83 -2.48 10.07
CA ASP A 172 -13.61 -1.53 11.17
C ASP A 172 -12.13 -1.30 11.44
N ALA A 173 -11.30 -2.34 11.34
CA ALA A 173 -9.84 -2.21 11.45
C ALA A 173 -9.27 -1.36 10.31
N LYS A 174 -9.75 -1.54 9.07
CA LYS A 174 -9.38 -0.69 7.93
C LYS A 174 -9.74 0.77 8.18
N LEU A 175 -10.93 1.07 8.68
CA LEU A 175 -11.35 2.44 8.99
C LEU A 175 -10.49 3.05 10.09
N ALA A 176 -10.22 2.31 11.17
CA ALA A 176 -9.35 2.78 12.24
C ALA A 176 -7.92 3.06 11.74
N ALA A 177 -7.40 2.25 10.83
CA ALA A 177 -6.10 2.45 10.22
C ALA A 177 -6.07 3.70 9.31
N LEU A 178 -7.11 3.93 8.51
CA LEU A 178 -7.23 5.15 7.71
C LEU A 178 -7.27 6.39 8.62
N GLU A 179 -8.04 6.36 9.70
CA GLU A 179 -8.16 7.46 10.66
C GLU A 179 -6.88 7.70 11.47
N ALA A 180 -5.94 6.77 11.53
CA ALA A 180 -4.62 7.00 12.11
C ALA A 180 -3.80 8.03 11.33
N HIS A 181 -4.12 8.29 10.05
CA HIS A 181 -3.49 9.31 9.20
C HIS A 181 -4.16 10.69 9.41
N ALA A 182 -4.11 11.20 10.63
CA ALA A 182 -4.80 12.44 11.00
C ALA A 182 -4.32 13.66 10.19
N SER A 183 -3.04 13.70 9.80
CA SER A 183 -2.50 14.75 8.92
C SER A 183 -3.15 14.77 7.53
N GLN A 184 -3.86 13.72 7.15
CA GLN A 184 -4.50 13.57 5.82
C GLN A 184 -6.02 13.77 5.86
N PHE A 185 -6.57 14.20 6.99
CA PHE A 185 -8.03 14.41 7.11
C PHE A 185 -8.54 15.46 6.13
N GLU A 186 -7.85 16.59 5.98
CA GLU A 186 -8.23 17.64 5.05
C GLU A 186 -7.89 17.26 3.61
N SER A 187 -6.61 16.95 3.34
CA SER A 187 -6.09 16.82 1.97
C SER A 187 -6.65 15.59 1.24
N THR A 188 -6.65 14.44 1.89
CA THR A 188 -7.00 13.15 1.26
C THR A 188 -8.44 12.73 1.58
N MET A 189 -8.83 12.80 2.86
CA MET A 189 -10.12 12.27 3.30
C MET A 189 -11.26 13.26 3.14
N LYS A 190 -10.94 14.58 3.06
CA LYS A 190 -11.92 15.68 3.04
C LYS A 190 -12.84 15.62 4.25
N ALA A 191 -12.26 15.41 5.42
CA ALA A 191 -12.94 15.16 6.70
C ALA A 191 -12.39 16.15 7.74
N THR A 192 -12.87 17.41 7.69
CA THR A 192 -12.43 18.50 8.55
C THR A 192 -13.24 18.63 9.86
N ASP A 193 -14.34 17.87 9.95
CA ASP A 193 -15.23 17.83 11.13
C ASP A 193 -15.84 16.41 11.28
N ASP A 194 -16.61 16.20 12.33
CA ASP A 194 -17.21 14.90 12.66
C ASP A 194 -18.21 14.43 11.60
N ASP A 195 -18.99 15.32 11.01
CA ASP A 195 -19.96 14.99 9.97
C ASP A 195 -19.24 14.56 8.69
N ALA A 196 -18.19 15.28 8.30
CA ALA A 196 -17.35 14.95 7.15
C ALA A 196 -16.61 13.62 7.34
N MET A 197 -16.16 13.32 8.58
CA MET A 197 -15.57 12.03 8.92
C MET A 197 -16.61 10.89 8.85
N ALA A 198 -17.81 11.11 9.34
CA ALA A 198 -18.90 10.12 9.20
C ALA A 198 -19.25 9.85 7.73
N ALA A 199 -19.25 10.91 6.90
CA ALA A 199 -19.44 10.79 5.46
C ALA A 199 -18.28 10.03 4.80
N PHE A 200 -17.03 10.26 5.21
CA PHE A 200 -15.86 9.51 4.74
C PHE A 200 -15.99 8.02 5.04
N ARG A 201 -16.30 7.65 6.30
CA ARG A 201 -16.54 6.24 6.68
C ARG A 201 -17.63 5.60 5.84
N THR A 202 -18.71 6.32 5.60
CA THR A 202 -19.82 5.84 4.77
C THR A 202 -19.38 5.60 3.33
N ARG A 203 -18.59 6.51 2.75
CA ARG A 203 -18.04 6.32 1.38
C ARG A 203 -17.18 5.07 1.29
N ILE A 204 -16.29 4.83 2.25
CA ILE A 204 -15.45 3.62 2.27
C ILE A 204 -16.31 2.36 2.38
N ARG A 205 -17.27 2.31 3.31
CA ARG A 205 -18.21 1.18 3.48
C ARG A 205 -19.00 0.90 2.20
N THR A 206 -19.59 1.93 1.62
CA THR A 206 -20.39 1.80 0.39
C THR A 206 -19.54 1.31 -0.79
N ARG A 207 -18.34 1.85 -0.94
CA ARG A 207 -17.40 1.40 -2.00
C ARG A 207 -17.07 -0.08 -1.85
N LEU A 208 -16.70 -0.52 -0.64
CA LEU A 208 -16.31 -1.92 -0.42
C LEU A 208 -17.49 -2.88 -0.50
N ALA A 209 -18.69 -2.47 -0.09
CA ALA A 209 -19.91 -3.25 -0.27
C ALA A 209 -20.21 -3.44 -1.77
N GLY A 210 -20.14 -2.37 -2.58
CA GLY A 210 -20.33 -2.47 -4.03
C GLY A 210 -19.28 -3.35 -4.72
N LEU A 211 -18.05 -3.39 -4.22
CA LEU A 211 -17.00 -4.31 -4.71
C LEU A 211 -17.26 -5.76 -4.26
N GLY A 212 -17.92 -5.96 -3.12
CA GLY A 212 -18.25 -7.27 -2.59
C GLY A 212 -19.44 -7.94 -3.27
N GLU A 213 -20.42 -7.16 -3.70
CA GLU A 213 -21.69 -7.64 -4.26
C GLU A 213 -21.52 -8.66 -5.40
N PRO A 214 -20.66 -8.46 -6.43
CA PRO A 214 -20.46 -9.43 -7.50
C PRO A 214 -19.87 -10.78 -7.03
N HIS A 215 -19.30 -10.81 -5.83
CA HIS A 215 -18.63 -11.97 -5.24
C HIS A 215 -19.43 -12.63 -4.11
N GLY A 216 -20.61 -12.08 -3.77
CA GLY A 216 -21.44 -12.55 -2.66
C GLY A 216 -20.85 -12.20 -1.28
N PHE A 217 -19.98 -11.20 -1.18
CA PHE A 217 -19.37 -10.72 0.04
C PHE A 217 -20.05 -9.46 0.56
N ALA A 218 -20.12 -9.29 1.87
CA ALA A 218 -20.64 -8.05 2.48
C ALA A 218 -19.75 -6.83 2.16
N ALA A 219 -18.46 -7.03 2.03
CA ALA A 219 -17.49 -6.03 1.59
C ALA A 219 -16.26 -6.75 1.01
N ALA A 220 -15.68 -6.22 -0.07
CA ALA A 220 -14.48 -6.78 -0.66
C ALA A 220 -13.44 -5.71 -1.03
N GLU A 221 -12.20 -6.15 -1.04
CA GLU A 221 -11.10 -5.52 -1.78
C GLU A 221 -10.81 -6.37 -3.01
N VAL A 222 -10.61 -5.73 -4.16
CA VAL A 222 -10.42 -6.44 -5.43
C VAL A 222 -9.07 -6.09 -6.04
N PHE A 223 -8.48 -7.08 -6.70
CA PHE A 223 -7.13 -7.02 -7.22
C PHE A 223 -7.02 -7.64 -8.61
N LYS A 224 -6.06 -7.17 -9.40
CA LYS A 224 -5.51 -7.99 -10.48
C LYS A 224 -4.47 -8.92 -9.88
N ARG A 225 -4.68 -10.23 -10.00
CA ARG A 225 -3.71 -11.23 -9.55
C ARG A 225 -2.78 -11.60 -10.70
N ILE A 226 -1.48 -11.61 -10.40
CA ILE A 226 -0.44 -12.16 -11.27
C ILE A 226 0.22 -13.30 -10.49
N ALA A 227 0.12 -14.50 -11.01
CA ALA A 227 0.79 -15.71 -10.51
C ALA A 227 1.89 -16.14 -11.48
N ASP A 228 2.69 -17.10 -11.09
CA ASP A 228 3.83 -17.60 -11.88
C ASP A 228 4.89 -16.54 -12.16
N LEU A 229 5.22 -15.77 -11.15
CA LEU A 229 6.15 -14.65 -11.16
C LEU A 229 7.60 -15.04 -11.46
#